data_95090d89c28c2856d52a87d5ab6ec2fe
#
_entry.id   95090d89c28c2856d52a87d5ab6ec2fe
#
_cell.length_a   1.000
_cell.length_b   1.000
_cell.length_c   1.000
_cell.angle_alpha   90.00
_cell.angle_beta   90.00
_cell.angle_gamma   90.00
#
_symmetry.space_group_name_H-M   'P 1'
#
loop_
_entity.id
_entity.type
_entity.pdbx_description
1 polymer ?
#
loop_
_entity_poly.entity_id
_entity_poly.type
_entity_poly.pdbx_seq_one_letter_code
_entity_poly.pdbx_strand_id
1 'polypeptide(L)'
;MGPSLRPGAVMKLNTNMRIIAGSVKGRSLVCLAGEEVRPTPERMRQAMFNVIGPELPGANILDLFSGTGSLGLEALSRGAEHCVFVENSFGALKALRQNIETLGFDPQATVLSKDVFQIEKHLEELGRAFDIIFAAPPYPLIENPGTAAELFEVFGRVAERFGTENVTLNLQNSPISQIPKKTNTLERFDHRGYGNAELSRFGLGATGSLNSIKTGLQDEET
;
A
#
# COMPACT_ATOMS: atom_id res chain seq x y z
N MET A 1 19.69 -3.01 16.96
CA MET A 1 19.91 -1.56 17.22
C MET A 1 19.73 -0.84 15.90
N GLY A 2 18.59 -0.19 15.69
CA GLY A 2 18.32 0.64 14.52
C GLY A 2 19.17 1.92 14.58
N PRO A 3 19.49 2.56 13.42
CA PRO A 3 20.29 3.77 13.40
C PRO A 3 19.56 4.89 14.13
N SER A 4 20.20 5.38 15.20
CA SER A 4 19.77 6.53 15.98
C SER A 4 19.83 7.78 15.10
N LEU A 5 18.68 8.36 14.80
CA LEU A 5 18.58 9.67 14.14
C LEU A 5 19.21 10.73 15.05
N ARG A 6 20.19 11.45 14.54
CA ARG A 6 20.80 12.59 15.25
C ARG A 6 19.73 13.67 15.46
N PRO A 7 19.56 14.20 16.70
CA PRO A 7 18.66 15.34 16.91
C PRO A 7 19.23 16.56 16.19
N GLY A 8 18.46 17.14 15.27
CA GLY A 8 18.80 18.37 14.57
C GLY A 8 18.88 18.28 13.04
N ALA A 9 18.61 17.15 12.41
CA ALA A 9 18.51 17.08 10.95
C ALA A 9 17.26 17.87 10.49
N VAL A 10 17.50 19.00 9.82
CA VAL A 10 16.44 19.76 9.14
C VAL A 10 15.87 18.86 8.04
N MET A 11 14.63 18.39 8.24
CA MET A 11 13.92 17.59 7.27
C MET A 11 13.71 18.42 6.01
N LYS A 12 14.46 18.13 4.94
CA LYS A 12 14.20 18.73 3.65
C LYS A 12 12.93 18.10 3.09
N LEU A 13 11.90 18.91 2.90
CA LEU A 13 10.66 18.51 2.23
C LEU A 13 10.83 18.73 0.72
N ASN A 14 10.32 17.82 -0.09
CA ASN A 14 10.27 17.91 -1.54
C ASN A 14 8.81 17.80 -1.99
N THR A 15 8.40 18.60 -2.98
CA THR A 15 7.03 18.62 -3.50
C THR A 15 6.92 18.08 -4.93
N ASN A 16 7.89 17.29 -5.38
CA ASN A 16 7.92 16.77 -6.75
C ASN A 16 6.92 15.64 -7.01
N MET A 17 6.19 15.19 -5.98
CA MET A 17 5.14 14.19 -6.11
C MET A 17 3.78 14.85 -6.14
N ARG A 18 2.84 14.31 -6.94
CA ARG A 18 1.47 14.82 -7.06
C ARG A 18 0.46 13.68 -7.15
N ILE A 19 -0.80 13.99 -6.86
CA ILE A 19 -1.96 13.15 -7.16
C ILE A 19 -2.15 13.08 -8.68
N ILE A 20 -2.31 11.87 -9.21
CA ILE A 20 -2.32 11.61 -10.65
C ILE A 20 -3.72 11.78 -11.24
N ALA A 21 -4.76 11.33 -10.50
CA ALA A 21 -6.15 11.36 -10.99
C ALA A 21 -7.15 11.56 -9.84
N GLY A 22 -8.44 11.68 -10.19
CA GLY A 22 -9.53 11.78 -9.23
C GLY A 22 -9.86 13.21 -8.82
N SER A 23 -10.53 13.34 -7.66
CA SER A 23 -11.15 14.58 -7.16
C SER A 23 -10.14 15.72 -6.90
N VAL A 24 -8.91 15.36 -6.51
CA VAL A 24 -7.83 16.32 -6.22
C VAL A 24 -6.62 16.16 -7.15
N LYS A 25 -6.86 15.73 -8.40
CA LYS A 25 -5.82 15.57 -9.43
C LYS A 25 -4.92 16.80 -9.54
N GLY A 26 -3.60 16.54 -9.65
CA GLY A 26 -2.55 17.58 -9.84
C GLY A 26 -2.10 18.24 -8.54
N ARG A 27 -2.76 18.02 -7.40
CA ARG A 27 -2.33 18.56 -6.11
C ARG A 27 -0.99 17.93 -5.69
N SER A 28 -0.06 18.79 -5.28
CA SER A 28 1.27 18.36 -4.84
C SER A 28 1.23 17.70 -3.46
N LEU A 29 2.08 16.69 -3.27
CA LEU A 29 2.30 16.03 -2.00
C LEU A 29 3.64 16.46 -1.40
N VAL A 30 3.65 16.68 -0.10
CA VAL A 30 4.88 16.83 0.68
C VAL A 30 5.53 15.46 0.82
N CYS A 31 6.81 15.36 0.44
CA CYS A 31 7.61 14.15 0.54
C CYS A 31 8.88 14.42 1.34
N LEU A 32 9.47 13.37 1.89
CA LEU A 32 10.79 13.47 2.52
C LEU A 32 11.87 13.55 1.43
N ALA A 33 12.85 14.42 1.62
CA ALA A 33 14.05 14.44 0.80
C ALA A 33 15.10 13.53 1.45
N GLY A 34 15.57 12.51 0.73
CA GLY A 34 16.63 11.60 1.18
C GLY A 34 16.56 10.25 0.48
N GLU A 35 17.65 9.48 0.58
CA GLU A 35 17.81 8.20 -0.10
C GLU A 35 16.97 7.06 0.53
N GLU A 36 16.52 7.21 1.78
CA GLU A 36 15.81 6.15 2.51
C GLU A 36 14.34 5.98 2.11
N VAL A 37 13.75 7.01 1.52
CA VAL A 37 12.36 6.95 1.03
C VAL A 37 12.37 7.18 -0.46
N ARG A 38 12.53 6.13 -1.24
CA ARG A 38 12.38 6.19 -2.69
C ARG A 38 10.90 6.17 -3.02
N PRO A 39 10.30 7.32 -3.37
CA PRO A 39 8.87 7.35 -3.71
C PRO A 39 8.61 6.46 -4.92
N THR A 40 7.51 5.74 -4.91
CA THR A 40 7.02 5.00 -6.08
C THR A 40 7.04 5.94 -7.29
N PRO A 41 7.77 5.64 -8.37
CA PRO A 41 7.79 6.50 -9.55
C PRO A 41 6.37 6.78 -10.04
N GLU A 42 6.08 8.02 -10.45
CA GLU A 42 4.73 8.40 -10.91
C GLU A 42 4.20 7.44 -11.98
N ARG A 43 5.07 7.02 -12.92
CA ARG A 43 4.71 6.06 -13.97
C ARG A 43 4.26 4.71 -13.40
N MET A 44 4.93 4.22 -12.36
CA MET A 44 4.54 2.96 -11.71
C MET A 44 3.22 3.12 -10.97
N ARG A 45 3.03 4.20 -10.20
CA ARG A 45 1.75 4.49 -9.56
C ARG A 45 0.63 4.57 -10.59
N GLN A 46 0.84 5.30 -11.69
CA GLN A 46 -0.15 5.37 -12.79
C GLN A 46 -0.50 3.98 -13.30
N ALA A 47 0.49 3.14 -13.58
CA ALA A 47 0.26 1.79 -14.10
C ALA A 47 -0.47 0.90 -13.07
N MET A 48 -0.08 0.98 -11.79
CA MET A 48 -0.76 0.26 -10.71
C MET A 48 -2.22 0.68 -10.60
N PHE A 49 -2.49 1.97 -10.54
CA PHE A 49 -3.84 2.50 -10.45
C PHE A 49 -4.68 2.33 -11.72
N ASN A 50 -4.08 2.09 -12.87
CA ASN A 50 -4.83 1.66 -14.07
C ASN A 50 -5.35 0.22 -13.93
N VAL A 51 -4.59 -0.64 -13.23
CA VAL A 51 -4.99 -2.04 -12.99
C VAL A 51 -6.09 -2.14 -11.93
N ILE A 52 -5.90 -1.45 -10.80
CA ILE A 52 -6.82 -1.55 -9.64
C ILE A 52 -7.96 -0.50 -9.69
N GLY A 53 -7.92 0.41 -10.64
CA GLY A 53 -8.85 1.53 -10.73
C GLY A 53 -10.35 1.17 -10.63
N PRO A 54 -10.82 0.11 -11.29
CA PRO A 54 -12.21 -0.34 -11.19
C PRO A 54 -12.62 -0.82 -9.78
N GLU A 55 -11.66 -1.21 -8.95
CA GLU A 55 -11.90 -1.74 -7.59
C GLU A 55 -11.95 -0.62 -6.52
N LEU A 56 -11.58 0.62 -6.87
CA LEU A 56 -11.41 1.73 -5.91
C LEU A 56 -12.71 2.41 -5.44
N PRO A 57 -13.72 2.67 -6.30
CA PRO A 57 -14.90 3.41 -5.86
C PRO A 57 -15.62 2.73 -4.70
N GLY A 58 -15.76 3.42 -3.57
CA GLY A 58 -16.38 2.92 -2.35
C GLY A 58 -15.55 1.94 -1.53
N ALA A 59 -14.31 1.60 -1.96
CA ALA A 59 -13.46 0.64 -1.28
C ALA A 59 -12.87 1.19 0.04
N ASN A 60 -12.74 0.31 1.02
CA ASN A 60 -11.96 0.55 2.23
C ASN A 60 -10.52 0.07 2.02
N ILE A 61 -9.59 0.98 2.20
CA ILE A 61 -8.16 0.77 1.91
C ILE A 61 -7.37 0.62 3.21
N LEU A 62 -6.42 -0.33 3.21
CA LEU A 62 -5.36 -0.40 4.22
C LEU A 62 -4.01 -0.17 3.52
N ASP A 63 -3.33 0.91 3.86
CA ASP A 63 -2.02 1.27 3.29
C ASP A 63 -0.92 0.96 4.31
N LEU A 64 -0.33 -0.23 4.19
CA LEU A 64 0.78 -0.70 5.02
C LEU A 64 2.10 -0.12 4.49
N PHE A 65 2.93 0.42 5.37
CA PHE A 65 4.13 1.18 5.01
C PHE A 65 3.81 2.43 4.19
N SER A 66 2.81 3.20 4.64
CA SER A 66 2.21 4.28 3.86
C SER A 66 3.17 5.44 3.52
N GLY A 67 4.28 5.57 4.24
CA GLY A 67 5.22 6.65 4.03
C GLY A 67 4.53 8.01 4.15
N THR A 68 4.63 8.83 3.11
CA THR A 68 3.95 10.13 3.04
C THR A 68 2.52 10.06 2.48
N GLY A 69 1.99 8.84 2.28
CA GLY A 69 0.60 8.57 1.91
C GLY A 69 0.32 8.50 0.42
N SER A 70 1.33 8.35 -0.44
CA SER A 70 1.16 8.48 -1.89
C SER A 70 0.18 7.48 -2.52
N LEU A 71 0.03 6.27 -1.97
CA LEU A 71 -0.89 5.26 -2.48
C LEU A 71 -2.30 5.47 -1.92
N GLY A 72 -2.44 5.54 -0.61
CA GLY A 72 -3.75 5.73 0.01
C GLY A 72 -4.43 7.05 -0.38
N LEU A 73 -3.67 8.16 -0.49
CA LEU A 73 -4.21 9.46 -0.93
C LEU A 73 -4.62 9.46 -2.40
N GLU A 74 -3.89 8.76 -3.27
CA GLU A 74 -4.30 8.54 -4.65
C GLU A 74 -5.60 7.71 -4.72
N ALA A 75 -5.73 6.66 -3.88
CA ALA A 75 -6.94 5.86 -3.80
C ALA A 75 -8.15 6.69 -3.34
N LEU A 76 -8.00 7.51 -2.30
CA LEU A 76 -9.05 8.43 -1.84
C LEU A 76 -9.45 9.42 -2.94
N SER A 77 -8.47 9.99 -3.65
CA SER A 77 -8.73 10.89 -4.78
C SER A 77 -9.52 10.22 -5.91
N ARG A 78 -9.40 8.91 -6.08
CA ARG A 78 -10.10 8.10 -7.09
C ARG A 78 -11.42 7.52 -6.60
N GLY A 79 -11.88 7.88 -5.39
CA GLY A 79 -13.19 7.53 -4.88
C GLY A 79 -13.24 6.38 -3.89
N ALA A 80 -12.10 5.98 -3.31
CA ALA A 80 -12.12 5.10 -2.15
C ALA A 80 -12.89 5.76 -1.00
N GLU A 81 -13.66 4.96 -0.25
CA GLU A 81 -14.50 5.43 0.86
C GLU A 81 -13.64 5.87 2.05
N HIS A 82 -12.66 5.06 2.40
CA HIS A 82 -11.80 5.32 3.55
C HIS A 82 -10.42 4.71 3.36
N CYS A 83 -9.40 5.33 3.96
CA CYS A 83 -8.05 4.77 4.00
C CYS A 83 -7.49 4.78 5.42
N VAL A 84 -7.02 3.61 5.87
CA VAL A 84 -6.23 3.46 7.09
C VAL A 84 -4.76 3.40 6.69
N PHE A 85 -3.99 4.38 7.14
CA PHE A 85 -2.56 4.52 6.89
C PHE A 85 -1.77 3.98 8.08
N VAL A 86 -0.83 3.07 7.83
CA VAL A 86 0.07 2.51 8.84
C VAL A 86 1.50 2.94 8.54
N GLU A 87 2.11 3.67 9.46
CA GLU A 87 3.48 4.19 9.34
C GLU A 87 4.11 4.34 10.73
N ASN A 88 5.41 4.08 10.86
CA ASN A 88 6.12 4.23 12.13
C ASN A 88 7.21 5.31 12.11
N SER A 89 7.60 5.82 10.93
CA SER A 89 8.57 6.90 10.81
C SER A 89 7.97 8.25 11.19
N PHE A 90 8.53 8.90 12.20
CA PHE A 90 8.06 10.22 12.65
C PHE A 90 8.04 11.26 11.52
N GLY A 91 9.05 11.25 10.64
CA GLY A 91 9.14 12.17 9.53
C GLY A 91 8.05 11.94 8.48
N ALA A 92 7.82 10.69 8.11
CA ALA A 92 6.79 10.30 7.16
C ALA A 92 5.40 10.62 7.71
N LEU A 93 5.12 10.31 8.98
CA LEU A 93 3.87 10.64 9.65
C LEU A 93 3.55 12.14 9.65
N LYS A 94 4.55 12.98 9.86
CA LYS A 94 4.36 14.45 9.79
C LYS A 94 3.93 14.89 8.40
N ALA A 95 4.62 14.41 7.36
CA ALA A 95 4.29 14.72 5.97
C ALA A 95 2.93 14.14 5.57
N LEU A 96 2.62 12.90 5.97
CA LEU A 96 1.34 12.24 5.73
C LEU A 96 0.17 13.06 6.30
N ARG A 97 0.22 13.46 7.57
CA ARG A 97 -0.83 14.28 8.19
C ARG A 97 -1.00 15.62 7.49
N GLN A 98 0.10 16.28 7.13
CA GLN A 98 0.06 17.51 6.34
C GLN A 98 -0.59 17.30 4.97
N ASN A 99 -0.31 16.18 4.30
CA ASN A 99 -0.92 15.84 3.02
C ASN A 99 -2.42 15.60 3.15
N ILE A 100 -2.85 14.83 4.16
CA ILE A 100 -4.27 14.56 4.45
C ILE A 100 -5.03 15.88 4.65
N GLU A 101 -4.54 16.75 5.53
CA GLU A 101 -5.13 18.06 5.83
C GLU A 101 -5.18 18.94 4.56
N THR A 102 -4.04 19.06 3.83
CA THR A 102 -3.95 19.90 2.63
C THR A 102 -4.90 19.45 1.53
N LEU A 103 -5.16 18.14 1.41
CA LEU A 103 -6.07 17.58 0.42
C LEU A 103 -7.52 17.53 0.89
N GLY A 104 -7.80 17.78 2.18
CA GLY A 104 -9.12 17.74 2.76
C GLY A 104 -9.68 16.33 2.97
N PHE A 105 -8.81 15.34 3.20
CA PHE A 105 -9.20 13.95 3.40
C PHE A 105 -9.30 13.53 4.86
N ASP A 106 -9.27 14.48 5.83
CA ASP A 106 -9.37 14.17 7.26
C ASP A 106 -10.56 13.26 7.63
N PRO A 107 -11.78 13.44 7.07
CA PRO A 107 -12.91 12.56 7.38
C PRO A 107 -12.77 11.12 6.84
N GLN A 108 -11.96 10.94 5.80
CA GLN A 108 -11.79 9.67 5.08
C GLN A 108 -10.47 8.96 5.42
N ALA A 109 -9.69 9.51 6.37
CA ALA A 109 -8.36 9.02 6.69
C ALA A 109 -8.22 8.68 8.18
N THR A 110 -7.67 7.51 8.47
CA THR A 110 -7.21 7.13 9.81
C THR A 110 -5.71 6.86 9.78
N VAL A 111 -4.94 7.48 10.67
CA VAL A 111 -3.47 7.31 10.73
C VAL A 111 -3.09 6.53 11.98
N LEU A 112 -2.54 5.35 11.80
CA LEU A 112 -1.97 4.49 12.83
C LEU A 112 -0.44 4.65 12.84
N SER A 113 0.06 5.33 13.89
CA SER A 113 1.50 5.46 14.13
C SER A 113 2.03 4.19 14.79
N LYS A 114 2.15 3.10 14.01
CA LYS A 114 2.44 1.75 14.50
C LYS A 114 3.38 1.00 13.57
N ASP A 115 4.05 -0.01 14.14
CA ASP A 115 4.79 -0.99 13.37
C ASP A 115 3.83 -2.00 12.72
N VAL A 116 4.06 -2.30 11.43
CA VAL A 116 3.24 -3.27 10.67
C VAL A 116 3.28 -4.66 11.31
N PHE A 117 4.40 -5.05 11.91
CA PHE A 117 4.51 -6.35 12.60
C PHE A 117 3.63 -6.48 13.86
N GLN A 118 3.09 -5.37 14.37
CA GLN A 118 2.24 -5.32 15.57
C GLN A 118 0.86 -4.73 15.28
N ILE A 119 0.45 -4.66 14.01
CA ILE A 119 -0.72 -3.88 13.61
C ILE A 119 -2.05 -4.55 13.96
N GLU A 120 -2.11 -5.89 14.03
CA GLU A 120 -3.35 -6.66 14.11
C GLU A 120 -4.28 -6.19 15.25
N LYS A 121 -3.74 -5.99 16.46
CA LYS A 121 -4.52 -5.50 17.60
C LYS A 121 -5.22 -4.17 17.32
N HIS A 122 -4.52 -3.26 16.62
CA HIS A 122 -5.06 -1.93 16.31
C HIS A 122 -6.11 -1.99 15.20
N LEU A 123 -5.97 -2.90 14.24
CA LEU A 123 -7.00 -3.14 13.23
C LEU A 123 -8.27 -3.75 13.85
N GLU A 124 -8.12 -4.65 14.83
CA GLU A 124 -9.24 -5.22 15.58
C GLU A 124 -10.04 -4.15 16.34
N GLU A 125 -9.34 -3.20 16.99
CA GLU A 125 -9.94 -2.06 17.68
C GLU A 125 -10.71 -1.12 16.72
N LEU A 126 -10.30 -1.02 15.45
CA LEU A 126 -11.00 -0.22 14.44
C LEU A 126 -12.31 -0.88 13.97
N GLY A 127 -12.43 -2.21 14.02
CA GLY A 127 -13.62 -2.96 13.61
C GLY A 127 -14.02 -2.75 12.15
N ARG A 128 -13.04 -2.52 11.24
CA ARG A 128 -13.25 -2.23 9.83
C ARG A 128 -12.70 -3.36 8.96
N ALA A 129 -13.47 -3.78 7.94
CA ALA A 129 -12.99 -4.67 6.90
C ALA A 129 -12.41 -3.88 5.72
N PHE A 130 -11.43 -4.47 5.03
CA PHE A 130 -10.70 -3.85 3.92
C PHE A 130 -10.90 -4.61 2.61
N ASP A 131 -11.10 -3.87 1.53
CA ASP A 131 -11.24 -4.41 0.18
C ASP A 131 -9.88 -4.49 -0.52
N ILE A 132 -9.02 -3.49 -0.28
CA ILE A 132 -7.71 -3.37 -0.90
C ILE A 132 -6.67 -3.10 0.17
N ILE A 133 -5.60 -3.89 0.16
CA ILE A 133 -4.43 -3.70 1.00
C ILE A 133 -3.26 -3.29 0.08
N PHE A 134 -2.67 -2.13 0.32
CA PHE A 134 -1.39 -1.75 -0.25
C PHE A 134 -0.27 -2.13 0.71
N ALA A 135 0.84 -2.61 0.16
CA ALA A 135 2.06 -2.86 0.89
C ALA A 135 3.27 -2.41 0.05
N ALA A 136 3.99 -1.40 0.55
CA ALA A 136 5.21 -0.89 -0.07
C ALA A 136 6.37 -0.91 0.94
N PRO A 137 6.77 -2.11 1.42
CA PRO A 137 7.79 -2.23 2.45
C PRO A 137 9.14 -1.69 1.96
N PRO A 138 9.98 -1.15 2.86
CA PRO A 138 11.37 -0.83 2.54
C PRO A 138 12.09 -2.05 1.95
N TYR A 139 12.87 -1.85 0.89
CA TYR A 139 13.55 -2.94 0.20
C TYR A 139 14.37 -3.88 1.12
N PRO A 140 15.12 -3.38 2.13
CA PRO A 140 15.83 -4.28 3.03
C PRO A 140 14.95 -5.27 3.78
N LEU A 141 13.67 -4.94 4.05
CA LEU A 141 12.73 -5.84 4.71
C LEU A 141 12.25 -6.96 3.78
N ILE A 142 11.98 -6.63 2.52
CA ILE A 142 11.41 -7.59 1.56
C ILE A 142 12.48 -8.39 0.81
N GLU A 143 13.71 -7.89 0.73
CA GLU A 143 14.85 -8.57 0.10
C GLU A 143 15.56 -9.54 1.05
N ASN A 144 15.46 -9.36 2.36
CA ASN A 144 15.95 -10.32 3.33
C ASN A 144 14.96 -11.48 3.48
N PRO A 145 15.36 -12.75 3.21
CA PRO A 145 14.42 -13.87 3.21
C PRO A 145 13.72 -14.09 4.55
N GLY A 146 14.39 -13.84 5.68
CA GLY A 146 13.81 -14.03 7.02
C GLY A 146 12.71 -13.01 7.31
N THR A 147 12.99 -11.71 7.12
CA THR A 147 11.99 -10.65 7.33
C THR A 147 10.89 -10.68 6.26
N ALA A 148 11.20 -11.08 5.03
CA ALA A 148 10.20 -11.28 3.99
C ALA A 148 9.20 -12.37 4.37
N ALA A 149 9.67 -13.52 4.88
CA ALA A 149 8.79 -14.59 5.35
C ALA A 149 7.86 -14.09 6.47
N GLU A 150 8.40 -13.38 7.46
CA GLU A 150 7.62 -12.80 8.56
C GLU A 150 6.59 -11.76 8.04
N LEU A 151 6.96 -10.92 7.07
CA LEU A 151 6.04 -9.99 6.44
C LEU A 151 4.87 -10.70 5.74
N PHE A 152 5.15 -11.77 4.99
CA PHE A 152 4.10 -12.54 4.33
C PHE A 152 3.16 -13.23 5.31
N GLU A 153 3.65 -13.69 6.47
CA GLU A 153 2.79 -14.17 7.55
C GLU A 153 1.88 -13.06 8.10
N VAL A 154 2.42 -11.85 8.32
CA VAL A 154 1.60 -10.69 8.73
C VAL A 154 0.57 -10.35 7.66
N PHE A 155 0.97 -10.24 6.39
CA PHE A 155 0.05 -9.92 5.28
C PHE A 155 -1.07 -10.95 5.17
N GLY A 156 -0.74 -12.25 5.32
CA GLY A 156 -1.72 -13.33 5.30
C GLY A 156 -2.74 -13.20 6.42
N ARG A 157 -2.28 -13.03 7.67
CA ARG A 157 -3.19 -12.87 8.83
C ARG A 157 -4.04 -11.59 8.72
N VAL A 158 -3.46 -10.49 8.23
CA VAL A 158 -4.19 -9.23 8.02
C VAL A 158 -5.28 -9.42 6.96
N ALA A 159 -4.96 -10.03 5.82
CA ALA A 159 -5.93 -10.28 4.76
C ALA A 159 -7.06 -11.23 5.22
N GLU A 160 -6.73 -12.30 5.94
CA GLU A 160 -7.69 -13.30 6.42
C GLU A 160 -8.63 -12.75 7.50
N ARG A 161 -8.10 -11.97 8.46
CA ARG A 161 -8.87 -11.49 9.62
C ARG A 161 -9.61 -10.19 9.38
N PHE A 162 -9.07 -9.32 8.54
CA PHE A 162 -9.56 -7.96 8.34
C PHE A 162 -9.90 -7.63 6.88
N GLY A 163 -9.67 -8.55 5.96
CA GLY A 163 -10.09 -8.40 4.56
C GLY A 163 -11.56 -8.77 4.36
N THR A 164 -12.18 -8.19 3.33
CA THR A 164 -13.43 -8.70 2.78
C THR A 164 -13.20 -10.03 2.05
N GLU A 165 -14.25 -10.73 1.65
CA GLU A 165 -14.15 -11.99 0.90
C GLU A 165 -13.29 -11.87 -0.37
N ASN A 166 -13.33 -10.70 -1.01
CA ASN A 166 -12.61 -10.41 -2.26
C ASN A 166 -11.38 -9.51 -2.04
N VAL A 167 -10.83 -9.48 -0.82
CA VAL A 167 -9.69 -8.63 -0.51
C VAL A 167 -8.51 -8.90 -1.44
N THR A 168 -7.87 -7.83 -1.91
CA THR A 168 -6.64 -7.91 -2.69
C THR A 168 -5.47 -7.26 -1.95
N LEU A 169 -4.33 -7.95 -1.87
CA LEU A 169 -3.07 -7.38 -1.44
C LEU A 169 -2.26 -6.97 -2.67
N ASN A 170 -1.90 -5.71 -2.75
CA ASN A 170 -1.13 -5.10 -3.82
C ASN A 170 0.26 -4.73 -3.29
N LEU A 171 1.22 -5.64 -3.50
CA LEU A 171 2.59 -5.52 -3.01
C LEU A 171 3.46 -4.84 -4.06
N GLN A 172 4.10 -3.73 -3.67
CA GLN A 172 5.19 -3.14 -4.42
C GLN A 172 6.53 -3.68 -3.91
N ASN A 173 7.33 -4.24 -4.81
CA ASN A 173 8.64 -4.82 -4.49
C ASN A 173 9.71 -4.46 -5.55
N SER A 174 10.96 -4.75 -5.20
CA SER A 174 12.09 -4.71 -6.14
C SER A 174 12.11 -5.97 -7.00
N PRO A 175 12.61 -5.89 -8.27
CA PRO A 175 12.74 -7.07 -9.13
C PRO A 175 13.68 -8.16 -8.58
N ILE A 176 14.56 -7.83 -7.65
CA ILE A 176 15.45 -8.80 -7.01
C ILE A 176 14.83 -9.50 -5.81
N SER A 177 13.66 -9.04 -5.36
CA SER A 177 12.95 -9.64 -4.23
C SER A 177 12.38 -11.01 -4.64
N GLN A 178 12.59 -12.02 -3.80
CA GLN A 178 12.04 -13.36 -4.01
C GLN A 178 10.60 -13.43 -3.48
N ILE A 179 9.65 -12.97 -4.30
CA ILE A 179 8.24 -12.93 -3.93
C ILE A 179 7.59 -14.29 -4.18
N PRO A 180 7.01 -14.96 -3.16
CA PRO A 180 6.36 -16.25 -3.33
C PRO A 180 5.16 -16.16 -4.27
N LYS A 181 4.90 -17.25 -5.03
CA LYS A 181 3.66 -17.38 -5.80
C LYS A 181 2.48 -17.74 -4.90
N LYS A 182 2.75 -18.44 -3.80
CA LYS A 182 1.76 -18.90 -2.85
C LYS A 182 2.36 -18.97 -1.45
N THR A 183 1.58 -18.60 -0.46
CA THR A 183 1.82 -18.83 0.98
C THR A 183 0.71 -19.73 1.54
N ASN A 184 0.66 -19.91 2.85
CA ASN A 184 -0.43 -20.64 3.50
C ASN A 184 -1.79 -19.97 3.26
N THR A 185 -1.84 -18.64 3.19
CA THR A 185 -3.07 -17.83 3.14
C THR A 185 -3.26 -17.11 1.81
N LEU A 186 -2.17 -16.65 1.19
CA LEU A 186 -2.21 -15.80 0.00
C LEU A 186 -1.76 -16.54 -1.25
N GLU A 187 -2.45 -16.31 -2.37
CA GLU A 187 -2.07 -16.80 -3.70
C GLU A 187 -1.96 -15.64 -4.68
N ARG A 188 -0.80 -15.55 -5.38
CA ARG A 188 -0.53 -14.49 -6.36
C ARG A 188 -1.26 -14.78 -7.67
N PHE A 189 -2.15 -13.89 -8.07
CA PHE A 189 -2.92 -14.01 -9.32
C PHE A 189 -2.47 -13.06 -10.43
N ASP A 190 -1.72 -12.00 -10.10
CA ASP A 190 -1.17 -11.06 -11.10
C ASP A 190 0.25 -10.62 -10.69
N HIS A 191 1.10 -10.39 -11.70
CA HIS A 191 2.48 -9.93 -11.49
C HIS A 191 2.96 -9.13 -12.70
N ARG A 192 3.43 -7.90 -12.45
CA ARG A 192 3.82 -6.97 -13.50
C ARG A 192 5.10 -6.23 -13.14
N GLY A 193 6.05 -6.17 -14.11
CA GLY A 193 7.28 -5.40 -13.98
C GLY A 193 7.16 -3.98 -14.52
N TYR A 194 7.72 -3.01 -13.79
CA TYR A 194 7.74 -1.60 -14.16
C TYR A 194 9.13 -1.00 -13.95
N GLY A 195 10.08 -1.42 -14.79
CA GLY A 195 11.48 -1.00 -14.68
C GLY A 195 12.13 -1.51 -13.39
N ASN A 196 12.39 -0.61 -12.44
CA ASN A 196 13.07 -0.94 -11.19
C ASN A 196 12.12 -1.37 -10.05
N ALA A 197 10.85 -1.60 -10.35
CA ALA A 197 9.87 -2.02 -9.38
C ALA A 197 8.86 -2.97 -10.00
N GLU A 198 8.23 -3.78 -9.16
CA GLU A 198 7.22 -4.75 -9.56
C GLU A 198 5.98 -4.57 -8.71
N LEU A 199 4.84 -4.91 -9.30
CA LEU A 199 3.57 -5.08 -8.62
C LEU A 199 3.23 -6.57 -8.60
N SER A 200 3.05 -7.11 -7.42
CA SER A 200 2.51 -8.45 -7.21
C SER A 200 1.16 -8.34 -6.52
N ARG A 201 0.12 -8.96 -7.10
CA ARG A 201 -1.23 -8.94 -6.56
C ARG A 201 -1.61 -10.32 -6.05
N PHE A 202 -2.14 -10.34 -4.83
CA PHE A 202 -2.54 -11.56 -4.14
C PHE A 202 -4.00 -11.48 -3.73
N GLY A 203 -4.67 -12.62 -3.73
CA GLY A 203 -5.95 -12.84 -3.06
C GLY A 203 -5.80 -13.93 -2.00
N LEU A 204 -6.87 -14.18 -1.25
CA LEU A 204 -6.93 -15.33 -0.35
C LEU A 204 -6.88 -16.62 -1.17
N GLY A 205 -6.00 -17.55 -0.77
CA GLY A 205 -5.87 -18.86 -1.42
C GLY A 205 -7.11 -19.75 -1.17
N ALA A 206 -7.22 -20.86 -1.89
CA ALA A 206 -8.40 -21.72 -2.00
C ALA A 206 -8.89 -22.43 -0.71
N THR A 207 -8.43 -22.04 0.46
CA THR A 207 -9.11 -22.32 1.75
C THR A 207 -10.20 -21.28 2.05
N GLY A 208 -10.26 -20.18 1.26
CA GLY A 208 -11.29 -19.15 1.26
C GLY A 208 -11.62 -18.80 -0.20
N SER A 209 -12.77 -19.19 -0.66
CA SER A 209 -13.50 -18.92 -1.92
C SER A 209 -12.88 -17.94 -2.93
N LEU A 210 -12.14 -18.47 -3.92
CA LEU A 210 -11.72 -17.76 -5.16
C LEU A 210 -12.70 -18.05 -6.31
N ASN A 211 -13.98 -17.75 -6.20
CA ASN A 211 -14.95 -18.12 -7.23
C ASN A 211 -15.52 -16.96 -8.08
N SER A 212 -15.01 -15.72 -7.99
CA SER A 212 -15.63 -14.61 -8.73
C SER A 212 -14.70 -13.69 -9.56
N ILE A 213 -13.38 -13.91 -9.57
CA ILE A 213 -12.47 -12.98 -10.29
C ILE A 213 -12.12 -13.42 -11.73
N LYS A 214 -12.65 -14.56 -12.21
CA LYS A 214 -12.30 -15.12 -13.55
C LYS A 214 -13.19 -14.67 -14.73
N THR A 215 -14.06 -13.70 -14.58
CA THR A 215 -14.97 -13.27 -15.66
C THR A 215 -14.68 -11.85 -16.15
N GLY A 216 -13.49 -11.63 -16.71
CA GLY A 216 -13.18 -10.31 -17.29
C GLY A 216 -12.09 -10.28 -18.36
N LEU A 217 -11.54 -11.44 -18.74
CA LEU A 217 -10.51 -11.53 -19.78
C LEU A 217 -10.78 -12.74 -20.68
N GLN A 218 -11.85 -12.69 -21.45
CA GLN A 218 -11.98 -13.50 -22.66
C GLN A 218 -12.50 -12.63 -23.80
N ASP A 219 -11.81 -12.80 -24.92
CA ASP A 219 -12.20 -12.52 -26.30
C ASP A 219 -12.03 -11.08 -26.84
N GLU A 220 -10.79 -10.77 -27.26
CA GLU A 220 -10.53 -10.08 -28.52
C GLU A 220 -9.36 -10.76 -29.23
N GLU A 221 -9.62 -11.94 -29.81
CA GLU A 221 -8.91 -12.49 -30.95
C GLU A 221 -9.97 -12.92 -31.97
N THR A 222 -10.24 -12.03 -32.92
CA THR A 222 -10.63 -12.40 -34.31
C THR A 222 -10.30 -11.21 -35.22
#